data_0ed6cb455db15cf91b2751dcacc47520
#
_entry.id   0ed6cb455db15cf91b2751dcacc47520
#
_cell.length_a   1.000
_cell.length_b   1.000
_cell.length_c   1.000
_cell.angle_alpha   90.00
_cell.angle_beta   90.00
_cell.angle_gamma   90.00
#
_symmetry.space_group_name_H-M   'P 1'
#
loop_
_entity.id
_entity.type
_entity.pdbx_description
1 polymer ?
#
loop_
_entity_poly.entity_id
_entity_poly.type
_entity_poly.pdbx_seq_one_letter_code
_entity_poly.pdbx_strand_id
1 'polypeptide(L)'
;MQQKHLFFGLGFIFSLFLGVSFFTGNLQAREVNATKKPDSEKTRLEALAKLTKTLAIVENNYVDEMTFSELVDKTISGLMNNLDAHSSYMDEKAFNDTKVQTEGEFGGLGIQVGMKDGALTVISPIEGTPADKKGIQANDVILRIDGNATFGITIDDAVSKMRGKPKTKITLTIVRKGVSKPFDVEIIRDIIKVESVYAKMIEDDKILYLRVTNFDQHVVADASKFIKEHRDAKGIILDLRNNPG
;
A
#
# COMPACT_ATOMS: atom_id res chain seq x y z
N MET A 1 29.31 -6.05 59.65
CA MET A 1 30.45 -5.10 59.66
C MET A 1 30.90 -4.87 58.25
N GLN A 2 30.68 -3.60 57.78
CA GLN A 2 31.54 -2.81 56.89
C GLN A 2 31.86 -3.37 55.50
N GLN A 3 31.91 -2.63 54.41
CA GLN A 3 31.71 -1.19 54.11
C GLN A 3 31.60 -1.07 52.59
N LYS A 4 30.87 -0.04 52.16
CA LYS A 4 30.71 0.39 50.77
C LYS A 4 32.00 0.96 50.23
N HIS A 5 32.34 0.71 48.97
CA HIS A 5 33.20 1.58 48.18
C HIS A 5 32.59 1.87 46.82
N LEU A 6 32.30 3.13 46.65
CA LEU A 6 31.89 3.85 45.44
C LEU A 6 33.16 4.14 44.62
N PHE A 7 33.18 3.77 43.36
CA PHE A 7 34.23 4.23 42.43
C PHE A 7 33.61 5.02 41.27
N PHE A 8 33.89 6.31 41.29
CA PHE A 8 33.70 7.23 40.16
C PHE A 8 34.85 7.01 39.17
N GLY A 9 34.50 6.70 37.92
CA GLY A 9 35.44 6.65 36.79
C GLY A 9 35.17 7.79 35.84
N LEU A 10 36.03 8.81 35.86
CA LEU A 10 36.11 9.88 34.87
C LEU A 10 36.68 9.32 33.54
N GLY A 11 35.86 9.29 32.48
CA GLY A 11 36.31 8.97 31.15
C GLY A 11 36.64 10.26 30.36
N PHE A 12 37.90 10.43 30.02
CA PHE A 12 38.40 11.49 29.13
C PHE A 12 37.92 11.28 27.70
N ILE A 13 37.19 12.24 27.17
CA ILE A 13 36.84 12.29 25.74
C ILE A 13 37.92 13.11 25.02
N PHE A 14 38.69 12.45 24.16
CA PHE A 14 39.65 13.07 23.24
C PHE A 14 38.88 13.57 22.02
N SER A 15 38.77 14.88 21.88
CA SER A 15 38.12 15.53 20.75
C SER A 15 39.17 15.70 19.61
N LEU A 16 38.99 14.98 18.52
CA LEU A 16 39.76 15.15 17.30
C LEU A 16 39.03 16.16 16.39
N PHE A 17 39.55 17.39 16.34
CA PHE A 17 39.10 18.42 15.40
C PHE A 17 39.65 18.11 13.99
N LEU A 18 38.81 17.64 13.10
CA LEU A 18 39.06 17.71 11.66
C LEU A 18 38.16 18.79 11.06
N GLY A 19 38.82 19.87 10.61
CA GLY A 19 38.14 20.99 9.99
C GLY A 19 37.49 20.61 8.68
N VAL A 20 36.18 20.72 8.65
CA VAL A 20 35.40 20.77 7.41
C VAL A 20 34.81 22.17 7.33
N SER A 21 35.28 22.93 6.33
CA SER A 21 34.73 24.24 6.01
C SER A 21 33.30 24.08 5.56
N PHE A 22 32.36 24.33 6.46
CA PHE A 22 30.96 24.43 6.09
C PHE A 22 30.69 25.74 5.40
N PHE A 23 30.30 25.66 4.15
CA PHE A 23 29.65 26.71 3.39
C PHE A 23 28.38 27.12 4.15
N THR A 24 28.42 28.20 4.88
CA THR A 24 27.26 28.77 5.56
C THR A 24 26.35 29.45 4.55
N GLY A 25 25.59 28.63 3.81
CA GLY A 25 24.37 29.11 3.19
C GLY A 25 23.38 29.45 4.29
N ASN A 26 23.02 30.71 4.40
CA ASN A 26 21.95 31.18 5.29
C ASN A 26 20.64 30.48 4.96
N LEU A 27 20.41 29.29 5.52
CA LEU A 27 19.07 28.75 5.73
C LEU A 27 18.48 29.61 6.86
N GLN A 28 17.91 30.75 6.50
CA GLN A 28 16.93 31.41 7.35
C GLN A 28 15.77 30.42 7.49
N ALA A 29 15.80 29.61 8.54
CA ALA A 29 14.62 28.96 9.05
C ALA A 29 13.60 30.07 9.27
N ARG A 30 12.56 30.13 8.44
CA ARG A 30 11.43 31.04 8.62
C ARG A 30 10.86 30.67 9.99
N GLU A 31 11.20 31.49 11.01
CA GLU A 31 10.53 31.38 12.31
C GLU A 31 9.04 31.46 12.02
N VAL A 32 8.37 30.33 12.15
CA VAL A 32 6.91 30.28 12.18
C VAL A 32 6.58 31.00 13.48
N ASN A 33 6.27 32.29 13.39
CA ASN A 33 5.78 33.08 14.50
C ASN A 33 4.46 32.46 14.99
N ALA A 34 4.58 31.49 15.86
CA ALA A 34 3.47 30.87 16.58
C ALA A 34 2.98 31.82 17.69
N THR A 35 2.56 33.03 17.29
CA THR A 35 1.93 33.99 18.20
C THR A 35 0.39 33.92 18.16
N LYS A 36 -0.16 32.85 17.57
CA LYS A 36 -1.61 32.64 17.67
C LYS A 36 -1.89 32.02 19.05
N LYS A 37 -2.40 32.86 19.97
CA LYS A 37 -2.86 32.40 21.28
C LYS A 37 -3.83 31.22 21.06
N PRO A 38 -3.61 30.07 21.66
CA PRO A 38 -4.52 28.93 21.46
C PRO A 38 -5.93 29.32 21.92
N ASP A 39 -6.94 28.89 21.18
CA ASP A 39 -8.33 29.11 21.54
C ASP A 39 -8.59 28.54 22.95
N SER A 40 -9.46 29.21 23.72
CA SER A 40 -9.88 28.69 25.01
C SER A 40 -10.56 27.33 24.85
N GLU A 41 -10.55 26.50 25.87
CA GLU A 41 -11.24 25.21 25.87
C GLU A 41 -12.72 25.35 25.52
N LYS A 42 -13.38 26.38 26.05
CA LYS A 42 -14.77 26.71 25.74
C LYS A 42 -14.95 26.97 24.23
N THR A 43 -14.08 27.78 23.62
CA THR A 43 -14.13 28.09 22.19
C THR A 43 -13.96 26.86 21.32
N ARG A 44 -13.06 25.93 21.72
CA ARG A 44 -12.85 24.64 21.05
C ARG A 44 -14.08 23.74 21.11
N LEU A 45 -14.73 23.64 22.28
CA LEU A 45 -15.95 22.86 22.46
C LEU A 45 -17.10 23.41 21.63
N GLU A 46 -17.27 24.74 21.59
CA GLU A 46 -18.28 25.41 20.75
C GLU A 46 -18.02 25.12 19.24
N ALA A 47 -16.77 25.17 18.80
CA ALA A 47 -16.41 24.86 17.42
C ALA A 47 -16.68 23.38 17.07
N LEU A 48 -16.35 22.45 17.96
CA LEU A 48 -16.66 21.02 17.77
C LEU A 48 -18.16 20.76 17.75
N ALA A 49 -18.92 21.40 18.65
CA ALA A 49 -20.38 21.30 18.67
C ALA A 49 -20.99 21.81 17.35
N LYS A 50 -20.47 22.93 16.81
CA LYS A 50 -20.91 23.47 15.51
C LYS A 50 -20.62 22.46 14.39
N LEU A 51 -19.42 21.89 14.34
CA LEU A 51 -19.05 20.88 13.35
C LEU A 51 -19.97 19.67 13.41
N THR A 52 -20.14 19.07 14.60
CA THR A 52 -21.01 17.90 14.80
C THR A 52 -22.46 18.19 14.39
N LYS A 53 -23.00 19.37 14.76
CA LYS A 53 -24.34 19.78 14.35
C LYS A 53 -24.45 19.89 12.82
N THR A 54 -23.43 20.43 12.16
CA THR A 54 -23.42 20.54 10.69
C THR A 54 -23.42 19.16 10.04
N LEU A 55 -22.60 18.23 10.53
CA LEU A 55 -22.56 16.85 10.04
C LEU A 55 -23.90 16.15 10.21
N ALA A 56 -24.54 16.29 11.37
CA ALA A 56 -25.87 15.73 11.63
C ALA A 56 -26.96 16.32 10.71
N ILE A 57 -26.86 17.60 10.36
CA ILE A 57 -27.79 18.22 9.39
C ILE A 57 -27.59 17.59 8.01
N VAL A 58 -26.37 17.40 7.58
CA VAL A 58 -26.06 16.76 6.28
C VAL A 58 -26.53 15.32 6.28
N GLU A 59 -26.20 14.53 7.30
CA GLU A 59 -26.62 13.14 7.46
C GLU A 59 -28.14 12.96 7.28
N ASN A 60 -28.92 13.88 7.85
CA ASN A 60 -30.38 13.76 7.85
C ASN A 60 -31.08 14.38 6.62
N ASN A 61 -30.41 15.25 5.85
CA ASN A 61 -31.06 16.04 4.81
C ASN A 61 -30.40 15.98 3.44
N TYR A 62 -29.25 15.32 3.32
CA TYR A 62 -28.60 15.18 2.01
C TYR A 62 -29.35 14.17 1.14
N VAL A 63 -29.29 14.34 -0.18
CA VAL A 63 -30.04 13.52 -1.14
C VAL A 63 -29.59 12.06 -1.17
N ASP A 64 -28.29 11.85 -1.00
CA ASP A 64 -27.73 10.50 -0.93
C ASP A 64 -27.58 10.08 0.54
N GLU A 65 -27.92 8.82 0.85
CA GLU A 65 -27.70 8.26 2.17
C GLU A 65 -26.20 8.16 2.47
N MET A 66 -25.76 8.76 3.56
CA MET A 66 -24.39 8.72 4.05
C MET A 66 -24.37 8.48 5.55
N THR A 67 -23.45 7.66 6.00
CA THR A 67 -23.21 7.45 7.43
C THR A 67 -22.46 8.64 8.04
N PHE A 68 -22.60 8.81 9.34
CA PHE A 68 -21.83 9.84 10.07
C PHE A 68 -20.32 9.64 9.93
N SER A 69 -19.85 8.39 9.89
CA SER A 69 -18.43 8.06 9.69
C SER A 69 -17.93 8.55 8.32
N GLU A 70 -18.67 8.28 7.24
CA GLU A 70 -18.31 8.76 5.89
C GLU A 70 -18.27 10.30 5.82
N LEU A 71 -19.17 10.99 6.52
CA LEU A 71 -19.16 12.44 6.61
C LEU A 71 -17.94 12.97 7.36
N VAL A 72 -17.49 12.27 8.42
CA VAL A 72 -16.26 12.61 9.14
C VAL A 72 -15.05 12.44 8.22
N ASP A 73 -14.94 11.33 7.49
CA ASP A 73 -13.82 11.09 6.56
C ASP A 73 -13.77 12.13 5.45
N LYS A 74 -14.92 12.47 4.85
CA LYS A 74 -15.03 13.56 3.87
C LYS A 74 -14.61 14.91 4.46
N THR A 75 -14.95 15.18 5.73
CA THR A 75 -14.59 16.42 6.41
C THR A 75 -13.09 16.50 6.64
N ILE A 76 -12.46 15.41 7.09
CA ILE A 76 -11.00 15.34 7.28
C ILE A 76 -10.28 15.50 5.94
N SER A 77 -10.75 14.81 4.90
CA SER A 77 -10.21 14.94 3.55
C SER A 77 -10.29 16.38 3.03
N GLY A 78 -11.47 17.02 3.18
CA GLY A 78 -11.66 18.42 2.81
C GLY A 78 -10.76 19.38 3.59
N LEU A 79 -10.55 19.13 4.89
CA LEU A 79 -9.61 19.89 5.71
C LEU A 79 -8.19 19.78 5.18
N MET A 80 -7.69 18.55 4.93
CA MET A 80 -6.33 18.33 4.44
C MET A 80 -6.10 19.00 3.08
N ASN A 81 -7.03 18.83 2.15
CA ASN A 81 -6.95 19.42 0.81
C ASN A 81 -6.93 20.97 0.83
N ASN A 82 -7.41 21.59 1.90
CA ASN A 82 -7.40 23.05 2.08
C ASN A 82 -6.16 23.57 2.84
N LEU A 83 -5.26 22.68 3.31
CA LEU A 83 -4.03 23.12 3.97
C LEU A 83 -2.96 23.48 2.94
N ASP A 84 -2.56 22.53 2.12
CA ASP A 84 -1.55 22.69 1.07
C ASP A 84 -1.61 21.55 0.04
N ALA A 85 -0.83 21.66 -1.05
CA ALA A 85 -0.82 20.68 -2.12
C ALA A 85 -0.18 19.32 -1.74
N HIS A 86 0.49 19.23 -0.59
CA HIS A 86 1.18 18.01 -0.13
C HIS A 86 0.45 17.32 1.02
N SER A 87 -0.59 17.98 1.56
CA SER A 87 -1.41 17.43 2.65
C SER A 87 -2.58 16.65 2.09
N SER A 88 -2.68 15.39 2.49
CA SER A 88 -3.80 14.50 2.09
C SER A 88 -4.23 13.63 3.26
N TYR A 89 -5.48 13.20 3.23
CA TYR A 89 -6.02 12.19 4.13
C TYR A 89 -6.17 10.88 3.36
N MET A 90 -5.69 9.82 3.94
CA MET A 90 -5.87 8.45 3.44
C MET A 90 -6.74 7.70 4.45
N ASP A 91 -7.85 7.17 4.00
CA ASP A 91 -8.57 6.16 4.76
C ASP A 91 -7.76 4.85 4.83
N GLU A 92 -8.26 3.86 5.56
CA GLU A 92 -7.56 2.58 5.73
C GLU A 92 -7.29 1.89 4.39
N LYS A 93 -8.23 1.97 3.44
CA LYS A 93 -8.08 1.37 2.11
C LYS A 93 -6.99 2.08 1.32
N ALA A 94 -7.06 3.41 1.20
CA ALA A 94 -6.10 4.22 0.47
C ALA A 94 -4.68 4.08 1.05
N PHE A 95 -4.57 4.04 2.39
CA PHE A 95 -3.30 3.80 3.07
C PHE A 95 -2.71 2.42 2.74
N ASN A 96 -3.53 1.37 2.79
CA ASN A 96 -3.09 0.01 2.45
C ASN A 96 -2.70 -0.11 0.97
N ASP A 97 -3.43 0.52 0.06
CA ASP A 97 -3.10 0.53 -1.37
C ASP A 97 -1.77 1.27 -1.63
N THR A 98 -1.56 2.42 -0.99
CA THR A 98 -0.28 3.16 -1.06
C THR A 98 0.88 2.34 -0.50
N LYS A 99 0.63 1.64 0.62
CA LYS A 99 1.61 0.74 1.23
C LYS A 99 2.02 -0.38 0.27
N VAL A 100 1.06 -1.02 -0.40
CA VAL A 100 1.32 -2.05 -1.42
C VAL A 100 2.16 -1.49 -2.58
N GLN A 101 1.83 -0.28 -3.05
CA GLN A 101 2.60 0.37 -4.12
C GLN A 101 4.05 0.65 -3.70
N THR A 102 4.26 1.09 -2.46
CA THR A 102 5.59 1.44 -1.94
C THR A 102 6.42 0.21 -1.58
N GLU A 103 5.81 -0.77 -0.91
CA GLU A 103 6.48 -2.00 -0.49
C GLU A 103 6.68 -2.98 -1.65
N GLY A 104 5.86 -2.90 -2.70
CA GLY A 104 5.88 -3.84 -3.83
C GLY A 104 5.41 -5.24 -3.47
N GLU A 105 4.72 -5.38 -2.32
CA GLU A 105 4.21 -6.67 -1.86
C GLU A 105 2.94 -6.51 -1.01
N PHE A 106 2.12 -7.55 -0.95
CA PHE A 106 0.90 -7.59 -0.13
C PHE A 106 0.56 -9.00 0.33
N GLY A 107 -0.16 -9.09 1.44
CA GLY A 107 -0.70 -10.36 1.90
C GLY A 107 -1.94 -10.75 1.11
N GLY A 108 -1.92 -11.94 0.46
CA GLY A 108 -3.01 -12.38 -0.40
C GLY A 108 -2.87 -13.81 -0.90
N LEU A 109 -3.56 -14.11 -1.98
CA LEU A 109 -3.64 -15.45 -2.58
C LEU A 109 -2.78 -15.59 -3.84
N GLY A 110 -2.50 -14.47 -4.52
CA GLY A 110 -1.84 -14.47 -5.83
C GLY A 110 -2.78 -14.87 -6.97
N ILE A 111 -3.96 -14.21 -7.04
CA ILE A 111 -4.96 -14.43 -8.09
C ILE A 111 -5.28 -13.11 -8.76
N GLN A 112 -5.28 -13.09 -10.09
CA GLN A 112 -5.91 -12.02 -10.85
C GLN A 112 -7.38 -12.38 -11.06
N VAL A 113 -8.28 -11.49 -10.70
CA VAL A 113 -9.73 -11.68 -10.83
C VAL A 113 -10.37 -10.59 -11.66
N GLY A 114 -11.53 -10.88 -12.23
CA GLY A 114 -12.34 -9.94 -12.97
C GLY A 114 -13.82 -10.34 -12.94
N MET A 115 -14.70 -9.47 -13.41
CA MET A 115 -16.11 -9.81 -13.62
C MET A 115 -16.31 -10.32 -15.03
N LYS A 116 -16.88 -11.53 -15.15
CA LYS A 116 -17.28 -12.12 -16.43
C LYS A 116 -18.72 -12.60 -16.30
N ASP A 117 -19.58 -12.07 -17.20
CA ASP A 117 -21.01 -12.38 -17.20
C ASP A 117 -21.69 -12.15 -15.82
N GLY A 118 -21.25 -11.11 -15.08
CA GLY A 118 -21.75 -10.78 -13.77
C GLY A 118 -21.22 -11.66 -12.62
N ALA A 119 -20.29 -12.57 -12.90
CA ALA A 119 -19.71 -13.47 -11.90
C ALA A 119 -18.21 -13.15 -11.67
N LEU A 120 -17.78 -13.20 -10.40
CA LEU A 120 -16.39 -13.06 -10.02
C LEU A 120 -15.60 -14.27 -10.55
N THR A 121 -14.67 -14.02 -11.46
CA THR A 121 -13.97 -15.07 -12.21
C THR A 121 -12.45 -14.88 -12.11
N VAL A 122 -11.74 -15.98 -11.96
CA VAL A 122 -10.27 -16.02 -12.01
C VAL A 122 -9.81 -15.78 -13.45
N ILE A 123 -9.04 -14.72 -13.67
CA ILE A 123 -8.37 -14.47 -14.95
C ILE A 123 -7.15 -15.41 -15.05
N SER A 124 -6.29 -15.38 -14.03
CA SER A 124 -5.15 -16.29 -13.89
C SER A 124 -4.66 -16.34 -12.45
N PRO A 125 -4.21 -17.49 -11.94
CA PRO A 125 -3.33 -17.51 -10.79
C PRO A 125 -1.95 -16.99 -11.17
N ILE A 126 -1.23 -16.42 -10.20
CA ILE A 126 0.18 -16.03 -10.34
C ILE A 126 1.04 -17.23 -9.98
N GLU A 127 1.98 -17.59 -10.86
CA GLU A 127 2.84 -18.75 -10.68
C GLU A 127 3.60 -18.73 -9.33
N GLY A 128 3.68 -19.89 -8.69
CA GLY A 128 4.37 -20.08 -7.42
C GLY A 128 3.64 -19.54 -6.18
N THR A 129 2.50 -18.89 -6.35
CA THR A 129 1.71 -18.32 -5.24
C THR A 129 0.83 -19.37 -4.53
N PRO A 130 0.23 -19.04 -3.38
CA PRO A 130 -0.66 -19.96 -2.67
C PRO A 130 -1.82 -20.50 -3.51
N ALA A 131 -2.44 -19.66 -4.34
CA ALA A 131 -3.56 -20.09 -5.17
C ALA A 131 -3.13 -21.05 -6.29
N ASP A 132 -2.01 -20.78 -6.93
CA ASP A 132 -1.42 -21.66 -7.92
C ASP A 132 -1.10 -23.03 -7.32
N LYS A 133 -0.42 -23.07 -6.17
CA LYS A 133 -0.10 -24.31 -5.44
C LYS A 133 -1.34 -25.09 -5.00
N LYS A 134 -2.48 -24.42 -4.83
CA LYS A 134 -3.77 -25.03 -4.50
C LYS A 134 -4.58 -25.43 -5.74
N GLY A 135 -4.03 -25.23 -6.92
CA GLY A 135 -4.64 -25.64 -8.17
C GLY A 135 -5.82 -24.79 -8.61
N ILE A 136 -5.87 -23.53 -8.23
CA ILE A 136 -6.79 -22.54 -8.82
C ILE A 136 -6.42 -22.37 -10.29
N GLN A 137 -7.42 -22.25 -11.16
CA GLN A 137 -7.24 -22.20 -12.62
C GLN A 137 -7.92 -20.98 -13.22
N ALA A 138 -7.44 -20.59 -14.40
CA ALA A 138 -8.11 -19.58 -15.21
C ALA A 138 -9.54 -20.03 -15.54
N ASN A 139 -10.48 -19.09 -15.52
CA ASN A 139 -11.93 -19.28 -15.68
C ASN A 139 -12.63 -20.03 -14.54
N ASP A 140 -11.99 -20.26 -13.41
CA ASP A 140 -12.71 -20.64 -12.19
C ASP A 140 -13.65 -19.53 -11.76
N VAL A 141 -14.90 -19.84 -11.47
CA VAL A 141 -15.85 -18.86 -10.93
C VAL A 141 -15.86 -18.99 -9.41
N ILE A 142 -15.63 -17.88 -8.73
CA ILE A 142 -15.64 -17.82 -7.26
C ILE A 142 -17.06 -17.51 -6.82
N LEU A 143 -17.78 -18.50 -6.29
CA LEU A 143 -19.15 -18.34 -5.79
C LEU A 143 -19.21 -17.75 -4.38
N ARG A 144 -18.26 -18.10 -3.53
CA ARG A 144 -18.22 -17.65 -2.13
C ARG A 144 -16.79 -17.38 -1.69
N ILE A 145 -16.65 -16.43 -0.78
CA ILE A 145 -15.42 -16.13 -0.05
C ILE A 145 -15.77 -16.26 1.44
N ASP A 146 -15.13 -17.18 2.16
CA ASP A 146 -15.41 -17.52 3.57
C ASP A 146 -16.91 -17.72 3.85
N GLY A 147 -17.60 -18.45 2.95
CA GLY A 147 -19.03 -18.73 3.04
C GLY A 147 -19.95 -17.61 2.55
N ASN A 148 -19.45 -16.39 2.35
CA ASN A 148 -20.24 -15.25 1.85
C ASN A 148 -20.33 -15.27 0.34
N ALA A 149 -21.55 -15.14 -0.21
CA ALA A 149 -21.78 -15.13 -1.64
C ALA A 149 -21.11 -13.93 -2.32
N THR A 150 -20.60 -14.15 -3.54
CA THR A 150 -19.96 -13.12 -4.36
C THR A 150 -20.90 -12.52 -5.42
N PHE A 151 -22.17 -12.90 -5.42
CA PHE A 151 -23.17 -12.31 -6.31
C PHE A 151 -23.37 -10.82 -5.98
N GLY A 152 -23.24 -9.95 -6.97
CA GLY A 152 -23.39 -8.50 -6.79
C GLY A 152 -22.23 -7.79 -6.10
N ILE A 153 -21.14 -8.51 -5.78
CA ILE A 153 -19.93 -7.90 -5.19
C ILE A 153 -19.16 -7.09 -6.23
N THR A 154 -18.54 -6.00 -5.81
CA THR A 154 -17.58 -5.28 -6.67
C THR A 154 -16.24 -6.02 -6.71
N ILE A 155 -15.42 -5.78 -7.75
CA ILE A 155 -14.05 -6.35 -7.81
C ILE A 155 -13.23 -5.89 -6.61
N ASP A 156 -13.33 -4.62 -6.23
CA ASP A 156 -12.60 -4.02 -5.12
C ASP A 156 -12.95 -4.68 -3.78
N ASP A 157 -14.24 -4.92 -3.54
CA ASP A 157 -14.69 -5.61 -2.32
C ASP A 157 -14.22 -7.06 -2.29
N ALA A 158 -14.26 -7.74 -3.43
CA ALA A 158 -13.77 -9.11 -3.53
C ALA A 158 -12.26 -9.18 -3.26
N VAL A 159 -11.48 -8.28 -3.87
CA VAL A 159 -10.04 -8.17 -3.66
C VAL A 159 -9.72 -7.85 -2.20
N SER A 160 -10.45 -6.90 -1.59
CA SER A 160 -10.28 -6.55 -0.17
C SER A 160 -10.52 -7.76 0.75
N LYS A 161 -11.54 -8.58 0.47
CA LYS A 161 -11.83 -9.81 1.23
C LYS A 161 -10.77 -10.89 0.99
N MET A 162 -10.22 -10.99 -0.22
CA MET A 162 -9.17 -11.97 -0.54
C MET A 162 -7.81 -11.59 -0.01
N ARG A 163 -7.49 -10.29 0.09
CA ARG A 163 -6.30 -9.78 0.79
C ARG A 163 -6.42 -10.02 2.30
N GLY A 164 -5.31 -9.95 3.01
CA GLY A 164 -5.26 -10.06 4.46
C GLY A 164 -3.87 -10.43 4.97
N LYS A 165 -3.75 -10.54 6.29
CA LYS A 165 -2.46 -10.84 6.92
C LYS A 165 -1.90 -12.18 6.40
N PRO A 166 -0.60 -12.26 6.04
CA PRO A 166 0.05 -13.53 5.70
C PRO A 166 -0.17 -14.56 6.81
N LYS A 167 -0.21 -15.83 6.42
CA LYS A 167 -0.46 -17.01 7.28
C LYS A 167 -1.90 -17.12 7.82
N THR A 168 -2.81 -16.25 7.40
CA THR A 168 -4.24 -16.43 7.69
C THR A 168 -4.92 -17.31 6.62
N LYS A 169 -5.95 -18.04 7.02
CA LYS A 169 -6.72 -18.95 6.18
C LYS A 169 -7.87 -18.20 5.50
N ILE A 170 -8.21 -18.63 4.29
CA ILE A 170 -9.40 -18.23 3.55
C ILE A 170 -9.95 -19.45 2.79
N THR A 171 -11.25 -19.51 2.63
CA THR A 171 -11.92 -20.56 1.85
C THR A 171 -12.64 -19.95 0.65
N LEU A 172 -12.34 -20.44 -0.54
CA LEU A 172 -13.02 -20.07 -1.78
C LEU A 172 -13.90 -21.23 -2.23
N THR A 173 -15.20 -20.98 -2.45
CA THR A 173 -16.09 -21.95 -3.10
C THR A 173 -16.02 -21.70 -4.62
N ILE A 174 -15.56 -22.68 -5.36
CA ILE A 174 -15.25 -22.60 -6.79
C ILE A 174 -16.24 -23.41 -7.62
N VAL A 175 -16.65 -22.85 -8.76
CA VAL A 175 -17.27 -23.58 -9.87
C VAL A 175 -16.28 -23.64 -11.01
N ARG A 176 -16.00 -24.83 -11.52
CA ARG A 176 -15.07 -25.09 -12.61
C ARG A 176 -15.75 -25.82 -13.74
N LYS A 177 -15.49 -25.41 -14.96
CA LYS A 177 -15.99 -26.12 -16.15
C LYS A 177 -15.50 -27.58 -16.14
N GLY A 178 -16.41 -28.51 -16.33
CA GLY A 178 -16.09 -29.96 -16.31
C GLY A 178 -16.15 -30.61 -14.94
N VAL A 179 -16.39 -29.86 -13.87
CA VAL A 179 -16.63 -30.36 -12.52
C VAL A 179 -18.11 -30.17 -12.18
N SER A 180 -18.80 -31.27 -11.83
CA SER A 180 -20.26 -31.28 -11.72
C SER A 180 -20.83 -30.53 -10.53
N LYS A 181 -20.04 -30.28 -9.48
CA LYS A 181 -20.48 -29.61 -8.25
C LYS A 181 -19.46 -28.56 -7.84
N PRO A 182 -19.92 -27.45 -7.21
CA PRO A 182 -19.01 -26.52 -6.55
C PRO A 182 -18.16 -27.25 -5.50
N PHE A 183 -16.94 -26.81 -5.30
CA PHE A 183 -16.01 -27.34 -4.31
C PHE A 183 -15.27 -26.23 -3.59
N ASP A 184 -14.87 -26.48 -2.36
CA ASP A 184 -14.15 -25.55 -1.53
C ASP A 184 -12.64 -25.74 -1.68
N VAL A 185 -11.92 -24.64 -1.79
CA VAL A 185 -10.46 -24.59 -1.78
C VAL A 185 -10.01 -23.74 -0.62
N GLU A 186 -9.33 -24.37 0.32
CA GLU A 186 -8.73 -23.71 1.46
C GLU A 186 -7.32 -23.25 1.10
N ILE A 187 -7.06 -21.95 1.22
CA ILE A 187 -5.79 -21.31 0.88
C ILE A 187 -5.28 -20.56 2.10
N ILE A 188 -3.98 -20.67 2.35
CA ILE A 188 -3.31 -19.86 3.36
C ILE A 188 -2.70 -18.66 2.65
N ARG A 189 -3.09 -17.44 3.06
CA ARG A 189 -2.52 -16.21 2.51
C ARG A 189 -1.01 -16.17 2.75
N ASP A 190 -0.29 -15.65 1.79
CA ASP A 190 1.14 -15.41 1.90
C ASP A 190 1.49 -14.03 1.33
N ILE A 191 2.75 -13.64 1.44
CA ILE A 191 3.27 -12.43 0.81
C ILE A 191 3.32 -12.65 -0.70
N ILE A 192 2.64 -11.80 -1.44
CA ILE A 192 2.62 -11.79 -2.90
C ILE A 192 3.44 -10.60 -3.36
N LYS A 193 4.53 -10.86 -4.07
CA LYS A 193 5.36 -9.82 -4.68
C LYS A 193 4.71 -9.30 -5.96
N VAL A 194 4.75 -7.99 -6.13
CA VAL A 194 4.35 -7.33 -7.37
C VAL A 194 5.61 -7.17 -8.21
N GLU A 195 5.62 -7.70 -9.43
CA GLU A 195 6.73 -7.46 -10.33
C GLU A 195 6.65 -6.04 -10.88
N SER A 196 7.63 -5.22 -10.53
CA SER A 196 7.75 -3.84 -10.98
C SER A 196 8.85 -3.64 -12.01
N VAL A 197 9.71 -4.65 -12.20
CA VAL A 197 10.82 -4.62 -13.17
C VAL A 197 10.73 -5.79 -14.12
N TYR A 198 10.66 -5.48 -15.41
CA TYR A 198 10.64 -6.48 -16.49
C TYR A 198 11.85 -6.27 -17.38
N ALA A 199 12.52 -7.34 -17.75
CA ALA A 199 13.70 -7.32 -18.59
C ALA A 199 13.56 -8.29 -19.78
N LYS A 200 14.07 -7.88 -20.92
CA LYS A 200 14.25 -8.76 -22.08
C LYS A 200 15.40 -8.27 -22.95
N MET A 201 16.05 -9.20 -23.60
CA MET A 201 17.02 -8.87 -24.66
C MET A 201 16.29 -8.61 -25.98
N ILE A 202 16.76 -7.63 -26.72
CA ILE A 202 16.27 -7.27 -28.08
C ILE A 202 17.47 -7.03 -29.00
N GLU A 203 17.21 -6.82 -30.30
CA GLU A 203 18.23 -6.58 -31.33
C GLU A 203 19.31 -7.69 -31.34
N ASP A 204 18.91 -8.94 -31.55
CA ASP A 204 19.79 -10.11 -31.54
C ASP A 204 20.64 -10.19 -30.25
N ASP A 205 19.99 -10.02 -29.10
CA ASP A 205 20.58 -10.07 -27.78
C ASP A 205 21.69 -9.02 -27.51
N LYS A 206 21.61 -7.87 -28.19
CA LYS A 206 22.58 -6.78 -28.02
C LYS A 206 22.11 -5.66 -27.09
N ILE A 207 20.81 -5.50 -26.96
CA ILE A 207 20.22 -4.40 -26.18
C ILE A 207 19.36 -4.99 -25.06
N LEU A 208 19.65 -4.60 -23.82
CA LEU A 208 18.80 -4.91 -22.69
C LEU A 208 17.63 -3.90 -22.64
N TYR A 209 16.42 -4.37 -22.87
CA TYR A 209 15.20 -3.58 -22.62
C TYR A 209 14.75 -3.83 -21.19
N LEU A 210 14.73 -2.76 -20.38
CA LEU A 210 14.34 -2.76 -18.98
C LEU A 210 13.13 -1.85 -18.80
N ARG A 211 12.00 -2.41 -18.39
CA ARG A 211 10.80 -1.66 -18.09
C ARG A 211 10.55 -1.63 -16.60
N VAL A 212 10.37 -0.43 -16.04
CA VAL A 212 10.00 -0.20 -14.64
C VAL A 212 8.59 0.38 -14.60
N THR A 213 7.64 -0.35 -14.02
CA THR A 213 6.21 0.00 -14.00
C THR A 213 5.80 0.80 -12.78
N ASN A 214 6.56 0.69 -11.68
CA ASN A 214 6.35 1.40 -10.42
C ASN A 214 7.69 1.51 -9.69
N PHE A 215 7.87 2.50 -8.82
CA PHE A 215 9.04 2.61 -7.96
C PHE A 215 8.72 2.11 -6.54
N ASP A 216 8.89 0.82 -6.33
CA ASP A 216 8.82 0.20 -5.00
C ASP A 216 10.23 -0.07 -4.43
N GLN A 217 10.26 -0.58 -3.19
CA GLN A 217 11.52 -0.87 -2.49
C GLN A 217 12.40 -1.94 -3.15
N HIS A 218 11.87 -2.76 -4.06
CA HIS A 218 12.58 -3.85 -4.72
C HIS A 218 13.22 -3.44 -6.06
N VAL A 219 12.76 -2.35 -6.68
CA VAL A 219 13.15 -1.92 -8.05
C VAL A 219 14.67 -1.82 -8.22
N VAL A 220 15.38 -1.24 -7.26
CA VAL A 220 16.84 -1.08 -7.36
C VAL A 220 17.56 -2.43 -7.37
N ALA A 221 17.10 -3.36 -6.52
CA ALA A 221 17.69 -4.70 -6.44
C ALA A 221 17.41 -5.50 -7.72
N ASP A 222 16.15 -5.50 -8.17
CA ASP A 222 15.71 -6.27 -9.33
C ASP A 222 16.31 -5.73 -10.63
N ALA A 223 16.30 -4.41 -10.84
CA ALA A 223 16.97 -3.79 -11.99
C ALA A 223 18.48 -4.08 -11.99
N SER A 224 19.13 -3.98 -10.83
CA SER A 224 20.57 -4.28 -10.70
C SER A 224 20.88 -5.75 -11.01
N LYS A 225 19.98 -6.67 -10.64
CA LYS A 225 20.10 -8.08 -10.95
C LYS A 225 20.07 -8.28 -12.48
N PHE A 226 19.06 -7.77 -13.17
CA PHE A 226 18.96 -7.90 -14.63
C PHE A 226 20.14 -7.27 -15.37
N ILE A 227 20.62 -6.10 -14.94
CA ILE A 227 21.80 -5.46 -15.52
C ILE A 227 23.06 -6.31 -15.32
N LYS A 228 23.19 -6.96 -14.15
CA LYS A 228 24.33 -7.84 -13.88
C LYS A 228 24.29 -9.15 -14.69
N GLU A 229 23.10 -9.70 -14.90
CA GLU A 229 22.90 -10.92 -15.69
C GLU A 229 23.18 -10.69 -17.18
N HIS A 230 23.03 -9.45 -17.68
CA HIS A 230 23.21 -9.09 -19.10
C HIS A 230 24.32 -8.06 -19.30
N ARG A 231 25.48 -8.27 -18.66
CA ARG A 231 26.66 -7.37 -18.74
C ARG A 231 27.28 -7.26 -20.13
N ASP A 232 27.02 -8.21 -20.99
CA ASP A 232 27.45 -8.28 -22.38
C ASP A 232 26.58 -7.45 -23.33
N ALA A 233 25.43 -6.93 -22.85
CA ALA A 233 24.59 -6.03 -23.61
C ALA A 233 25.36 -4.77 -23.99
N LYS A 234 25.22 -4.36 -25.28
CA LYS A 234 25.89 -3.16 -25.81
C LYS A 234 25.18 -1.85 -25.43
N GLY A 235 23.96 -1.94 -24.95
CA GLY A 235 23.18 -0.80 -24.51
C GLY A 235 21.96 -1.20 -23.68
N ILE A 236 21.37 -0.22 -23.01
CA ILE A 236 20.16 -0.41 -22.20
C ILE A 236 19.12 0.59 -22.67
N ILE A 237 17.89 0.11 -22.88
CA ILE A 237 16.70 0.94 -23.05
C ILE A 237 15.91 0.86 -21.75
N LEU A 238 15.82 2.00 -21.04
CA LEU A 238 14.98 2.12 -19.84
C LEU A 238 13.61 2.68 -20.23
N ASP A 239 12.56 1.88 -20.03
CA ASP A 239 11.17 2.26 -20.30
C ASP A 239 10.44 2.57 -18.99
N LEU A 240 10.09 3.85 -18.83
CA LEU A 240 9.33 4.38 -17.69
C LEU A 240 7.92 4.83 -18.09
N ARG A 241 7.44 4.47 -19.27
CA ARG A 241 6.10 4.87 -19.74
C ARG A 241 5.02 4.27 -18.83
N ASN A 242 4.05 5.12 -18.45
CA ASN A 242 2.97 4.79 -17.51
C ASN A 242 3.45 4.39 -16.11
N ASN A 243 4.66 4.82 -15.71
CA ASN A 243 5.11 4.70 -14.33
C ASN A 243 4.59 5.92 -13.55
N PRO A 244 3.77 5.74 -12.51
CA PRO A 244 3.20 6.85 -11.75
C PRO A 244 4.18 7.45 -10.72
N GLY A 245 5.29 6.79 -10.45
CA GLY A 245 6.26 7.18 -9.41
C GLY A 245 6.43 6.12 -8.36
#